data_8519fb54d9df08ddc2bc76a1ae0ab9e1
#
_entry.id   8519fb54d9df08ddc2bc76a1ae0ab9e1
#
_cell.length_a   1.000
_cell.length_b   1.000
_cell.length_c   1.000
_cell.angle_alpha   90.00
_cell.angle_beta   90.00
_cell.angle_gamma   90.00
#
_symmetry.space_group_name_H-M   'P 1'
#
loop_
_entity.id
_entity.type
_entity.pdbx_description
1 polymer ?
#
loop_
_entity_poly.entity_id
_entity_poly.type
_entity_poly.pdbx_seq_one_letter_code
_entity_poly.pdbx_strand_id
1 'polypeptide(L)'
;HYPLRRQRQMCIRDRFLTKDQVWQLARAVDDLGVPVMCYGLRVDFQGNLFPGSAALLAWADEMREVRTICHCGKKATMVVRKGPDGQALRDGAQVVIGGNETYVSLCRRHWREAVGDAAAG
;
A
#
# COMPACT_ATOMS: atom_id res chain seq x y z
N HIS A 1 -21.51 4.03 25.78
CA HIS A 1 -21.22 3.74 25.35
C HIS A 1 -21.31 3.24 24.61
N TYR A 2 -21.29 3.48 24.14
CA TYR A 2 -21.31 2.81 23.46
C TYR A 2 -20.59 2.36 23.09
N PRO A 3 -21.05 2.15 23.18
CA PRO A 3 -19.72 1.93 23.18
C PRO A 3 -19.16 1.12 22.10
N LEU A 4 -18.00 0.61 22.36
CA LEU A 4 -17.09 0.07 21.35
C LEU A 4 -17.74 -0.86 20.35
N ARG A 5 -18.64 -1.71 20.80
CA ARG A 5 -19.30 -2.63 19.88
C ARG A 5 -20.24 -1.95 18.90
N ARG A 6 -20.62 -0.72 19.19
CA ARG A 6 -21.40 0.07 18.26
C ARG A 6 -20.52 0.75 17.24
N GLN A 7 -19.24 0.81 17.53
CA GLN A 7 -18.27 1.40 16.65
C GLN A 7 -17.51 0.33 15.92
N ARG A 8 -18.23 -0.66 15.44
CA ARG A 8 -17.62 -1.71 14.66
C ARG A 8 -16.94 -1.10 13.46
N GLN A 9 -15.73 -1.52 13.28
CA GLN A 9 -14.84 -0.96 12.31
C GLN A 9 -14.29 -2.12 11.48
N MET A 10 -14.27 -1.95 10.18
CA MET A 10 -13.68 -2.94 9.29
C MET A 10 -12.26 -2.54 8.99
N CYS A 11 -11.32 -3.45 9.21
CA CYS A 11 -9.90 -3.25 8.90
C CYS A 11 -9.52 -4.14 7.73
N ILE A 12 -9.08 -3.53 6.65
CA ILE A 12 -8.86 -4.24 5.39
C ILE A 12 -7.50 -3.87 4.82
N ARG A 13 -6.80 -4.85 4.25
CA ARG A 13 -5.61 -4.59 3.47
C ARG A 13 -6.00 -4.23 2.06
N ASP A 14 -5.60 -3.04 1.63
CA ASP A 14 -6.09 -2.47 0.38
C ASP A 14 -5.42 -3.00 -0.87
N ARG A 15 -4.25 -3.64 -0.78
CA ARG A 15 -3.52 -4.08 -1.98
C ARG A 15 -4.23 -5.17 -2.77
N PHE A 16 -5.18 -5.85 -2.14
CA PHE A 16 -5.98 -6.88 -2.79
C PHE A 16 -7.34 -6.37 -3.23
N LEU A 17 -7.67 -5.12 -2.97
CA LEU A 17 -8.95 -4.55 -3.32
C LEU A 17 -8.94 -4.05 -4.76
N THR A 18 -10.08 -4.24 -5.42
CA THR A 18 -10.31 -3.61 -6.71
C THR A 18 -10.97 -2.25 -6.50
N LYS A 19 -11.02 -1.46 -7.55
CA LYS A 19 -11.73 -0.18 -7.52
C LYS A 19 -13.18 -0.36 -7.10
N ASP A 20 -13.85 -1.39 -7.63
CA ASP A 20 -15.25 -1.64 -7.32
C ASP A 20 -15.44 -2.02 -5.86
N GLN A 21 -14.52 -2.79 -5.31
CA GLN A 21 -14.59 -3.16 -3.89
C GLN A 21 -14.42 -1.94 -2.99
N VAL A 22 -13.52 -1.04 -3.34
CA VAL A 22 -13.36 0.21 -2.58
C VAL A 22 -14.64 1.03 -2.64
N TRP A 23 -15.29 1.07 -3.80
CA TRP A 23 -16.55 1.77 -3.96
C TRP A 23 -17.64 1.16 -3.08
N GLN A 24 -17.70 -0.17 -3.00
CA GLN A 24 -18.65 -0.86 -2.13
C GLN A 24 -18.41 -0.52 -0.66
N LEU A 25 -17.14 -0.42 -0.26
CA LEU A 25 -16.81 -0.04 1.12
C LEU A 25 -17.24 1.40 1.40
N ALA A 26 -17.05 2.30 0.46
CA ALA A 26 -17.47 3.68 0.62
C ALA A 26 -18.99 3.75 0.81
N ARG A 27 -19.73 2.97 0.06
CA ARG A 27 -21.19 2.91 0.21
C ARG A 27 -21.59 2.34 1.57
N ALA A 28 -20.84 1.36 2.06
CA ALA A 28 -21.12 0.82 3.40
C ALA A 28 -20.95 1.88 4.47
N VAL A 29 -19.93 2.71 4.35
CA VAL A 29 -19.74 3.83 5.27
C VAL A 29 -20.92 4.81 5.17
N ASP A 30 -21.27 5.19 3.97
CA ASP A 30 -22.29 6.22 3.76
C ASP A 30 -23.69 5.74 4.12
N ASP A 31 -24.03 4.52 3.71
CA ASP A 31 -25.40 4.03 3.83
C ASP A 31 -25.67 3.30 5.13
N LEU A 32 -24.67 2.61 5.66
CA LEU A 32 -24.82 1.79 6.85
C LEU A 32 -24.15 2.38 8.08
N GLY A 33 -23.36 3.42 7.92
CA GLY A 33 -22.68 4.06 9.04
C GLY A 33 -21.59 3.20 9.67
N VAL A 34 -21.01 2.27 8.92
CA VAL A 34 -19.94 1.39 9.43
C VAL A 34 -18.59 2.01 9.10
N PRO A 35 -17.80 2.40 10.11
CA PRO A 35 -16.46 2.89 9.84
C PRO A 35 -15.59 1.83 9.20
N VAL A 36 -14.87 2.19 8.15
CA VAL A 36 -13.97 1.29 7.45
C VAL A 36 -12.56 1.89 7.48
N MET A 37 -11.60 1.08 7.89
CA MET A 37 -10.21 1.48 7.96
C MET A 37 -9.41 0.55 7.06
N CYS A 38 -8.76 1.13 6.05
CA CYS A 38 -7.97 0.37 5.10
C CYS A 38 -6.49 0.63 5.33
N TYR A 39 -5.73 -0.44 5.42
CA TYR A 39 -4.29 -0.38 5.60
C TYR A 39 -3.61 -0.97 4.39
N GLY A 40 -2.50 -0.41 4.01
CA GLY A 40 -1.74 -1.00 2.93
C GLY A 40 -0.65 -0.10 2.42
N LEU A 41 -0.01 -0.58 1.39
CA LEU A 41 1.02 0.16 0.70
C LEU A 41 0.38 1.01 -0.39
N ARG A 42 0.89 2.21 -0.53
CA ARG A 42 0.43 3.10 -1.57
C ARG A 42 0.93 2.64 -2.95
N VAL A 43 2.18 2.24 -3.01
CA VAL A 43 2.82 1.90 -4.28
C VAL A 43 3.39 0.49 -4.24
N ASP A 44 3.51 -0.10 -5.42
CA ASP A 44 4.15 -1.40 -5.60
C ASP A 44 5.66 -1.22 -5.77
N PHE A 45 6.36 -2.32 -6.01
CA PHE A 45 7.82 -2.30 -6.14
C PHE A 45 8.31 -1.56 -7.39
N GLN A 46 7.43 -1.30 -8.34
CA GLN A 46 7.75 -0.55 -9.55
C GLN A 46 7.43 0.94 -9.41
N GLY A 47 6.90 1.34 -8.28
CA GLY A 47 6.53 2.73 -8.04
C GLY A 47 5.14 3.10 -8.52
N ASN A 48 4.32 2.12 -8.88
CA ASN A 48 2.97 2.35 -9.36
C ASN A 48 1.95 2.09 -8.25
N LEU A 49 0.84 2.80 -8.31
CA LEU A 49 -0.22 2.60 -7.33
C LEU A 49 -0.90 1.24 -7.52
N PHE A 50 -1.23 0.60 -6.41
CA PHE A 50 -2.18 -0.51 -6.46
C PHE A 50 -3.56 0.02 -6.84
N PRO A 51 -4.38 -0.74 -7.57
CA PRO A 51 -5.71 -0.28 -7.94
C PRO A 51 -6.57 0.14 -6.75
N GLY A 52 -6.52 -0.63 -5.66
CA GLY A 52 -7.25 -0.28 -4.46
C GLY A 52 -6.72 1.00 -3.81
N SER A 53 -5.40 1.16 -3.79
CA SER A 53 -4.79 2.37 -3.23
C SER A 53 -5.16 3.61 -4.03
N ALA A 54 -5.19 3.51 -5.34
CA ALA A 54 -5.60 4.62 -6.19
C ALA A 54 -7.04 5.03 -5.88
N ALA A 55 -7.93 4.06 -5.76
CA ALA A 55 -9.33 4.34 -5.45
C ALA A 55 -9.49 4.93 -4.05
N LEU A 56 -8.73 4.42 -3.08
CA LEU A 56 -8.78 4.95 -1.72
C LEU A 56 -8.28 6.38 -1.64
N LEU A 57 -7.24 6.73 -2.39
CA LEU A 57 -6.75 8.10 -2.44
C LEU A 57 -7.82 9.04 -2.98
N ALA A 58 -8.65 8.56 -3.90
CA ALA A 58 -9.71 9.37 -4.49
C ALA A 58 -10.92 9.52 -3.58
N TRP A 59 -11.26 8.50 -2.80
CA TRP A 59 -12.55 8.45 -2.10
C TRP A 59 -12.48 8.43 -0.58
N ALA A 60 -11.30 8.34 0.01
CA ALA A 60 -11.18 8.32 1.47
C ALA A 60 -11.54 9.68 2.06
N ASP A 61 -12.26 9.66 3.16
CA ASP A 61 -12.53 10.87 3.92
C ASP A 61 -11.32 11.35 4.69
N GLU A 62 -10.50 10.41 5.13
CA GLU A 62 -9.36 10.71 5.96
C GLU A 62 -8.21 9.79 5.59
N MET A 63 -7.03 10.36 5.46
CA MET A 63 -5.82 9.62 5.16
C MET A 63 -4.81 9.81 6.25
N ARG A 64 -4.23 8.72 6.71
CA ARG A 64 -3.19 8.76 7.73
C ARG A 64 -2.00 7.95 7.25
N GLU A 65 -0.83 8.43 7.58
CA GLU A 65 0.39 7.76 7.22
C GLU A 65 0.95 7.00 8.41
N VAL A 66 1.21 5.71 8.21
CA VAL A 66 1.95 4.92 9.19
C VAL A 66 3.42 5.02 8.79
N ARG A 67 4.19 5.69 9.63
CA ARG A 67 5.58 5.98 9.29
C ARG A 67 6.44 4.75 9.28
N THR A 68 7.20 4.60 8.20
CA THR A 68 8.25 3.60 8.07
C THR A 68 9.54 4.34 7.74
N ILE A 69 10.64 3.85 8.27
CA ILE A 69 11.93 4.54 8.17
C ILE A 69 12.86 3.77 7.25
N CYS A 70 13.48 4.48 6.31
CA CYS A 70 14.55 3.96 5.48
C CYS A 70 15.81 3.76 6.32
N HIS A 71 16.72 2.90 5.87
CA HIS A 71 17.98 2.66 6.59
C HIS A 71 18.82 3.94 6.76
N CYS A 72 18.56 4.96 5.95
CA CYS A 72 19.27 6.24 6.08
C CYS A 72 18.63 7.19 7.11
N GLY A 73 17.55 6.77 7.76
CA GLY A 73 16.85 7.57 8.75
C GLY A 73 15.73 8.43 8.20
N LYS A 74 15.60 8.53 6.90
CA LYS A 74 14.52 9.30 6.29
C LYS A 74 13.25 8.44 6.16
N LYS A 75 12.13 9.11 5.97
CA LYS A 75 10.86 8.43 5.80
C LYS A 75 10.90 7.54 4.56
N ALA A 76 10.50 6.29 4.73
CA ALA A 76 10.40 5.35 3.63
C ALA A 76 9.03 5.48 2.99
N THR A 77 9.01 5.77 1.70
CA THR A 77 7.77 5.93 0.93
C THR A 77 7.66 4.93 -0.20
N MET A 78 8.73 4.20 -0.46
CA MET A 78 8.83 3.28 -1.57
C MET A 78 9.19 1.89 -1.07
N VAL A 79 9.02 0.91 -1.92
CA VAL A 79 9.36 -0.48 -1.57
C VAL A 79 10.09 -1.11 -2.75
N VAL A 80 11.13 -1.89 -2.44
CA VAL A 80 11.77 -2.73 -3.44
C VAL A 80 11.39 -4.18 -3.17
N ARG A 81 11.30 -4.95 -4.24
CA ARG A 81 11.16 -6.40 -4.18
C ARG A 81 12.51 -6.98 -4.57
N LYS A 82 13.09 -7.78 -3.71
CA LYS A 82 14.37 -8.43 -3.97
C LYS A 82 14.12 -9.89 -4.32
N GLY A 83 14.81 -10.35 -5.36
CA GLY A 83 14.78 -11.74 -5.74
C GLY A 83 15.68 -12.60 -4.85
N PRO A 84 15.75 -13.90 -5.14
CA PRO A 84 16.59 -14.82 -4.35
C PRO A 84 18.06 -14.47 -4.32
N ASP A 85 18.53 -13.74 -5.33
CA ASP A 85 19.92 -13.29 -5.42
C ASP A 85 20.19 -11.97 -4.67
N GLY A 86 19.16 -11.42 -4.03
CA GLY A 86 19.27 -10.15 -3.32
C GLY A 86 19.23 -8.91 -4.17
N GLN A 87 19.01 -9.06 -5.47
CA GLN A 87 18.91 -7.92 -6.39
C GLN A 87 17.50 -7.38 -6.44
N ALA A 88 17.39 -6.05 -6.58
CA ALA A 88 16.09 -5.42 -6.74
C ALA A 88 15.48 -5.84 -8.08
N LEU A 89 14.23 -6.25 -8.04
CA LEU A 89 13.48 -6.64 -9.23
C LEU A 89 12.81 -5.43 -9.84
N ARG A 90 12.76 -5.40 -11.17
CA ARG A 90 12.09 -4.34 -11.92
C ARG A 90 10.79 -4.80 -12.54
N ASP A 91 10.68 -6.09 -12.82
CA ASP A 91 9.54 -6.68 -13.49
C ASP A 91 8.94 -7.76 -12.62
N GLY A 92 7.70 -8.11 -12.92
CA GLY A 92 6.99 -9.15 -12.24
C GLY A 92 5.57 -8.73 -11.88
N ALA A 93 4.81 -9.68 -11.37
CA ALA A 93 3.44 -9.43 -10.96
C ALA A 93 3.41 -8.42 -9.81
N GLN A 94 2.39 -7.57 -9.81
CA GLN A 94 2.22 -6.58 -8.76
C GLN A 94 2.08 -7.22 -7.38
N VAL A 95 1.38 -8.33 -7.32
CA VAL A 95 1.20 -9.10 -6.09
C VAL A 95 1.70 -10.52 -6.34
N VAL A 96 2.62 -10.98 -5.48
CA VAL A 96 3.11 -12.35 -5.50
C VAL A 96 2.80 -12.97 -4.15
N ILE A 97 2.12 -14.11 -4.17
CA ILE A 97 1.75 -14.83 -2.96
C ILE A 97 2.65 -16.04 -2.86
N GLY A 98 3.40 -16.13 -1.77
CA GLY A 98 4.34 -17.21 -1.57
C GLY A 98 5.50 -17.11 -2.53
N GLY A 99 6.67 -17.27 -2.13
CA GLY A 99 7.86 -17.12 -2.96
C GLY A 99 9.02 -16.72 -2.10
N ASN A 100 10.17 -16.57 -2.72
CA ASN A 100 11.39 -16.26 -2.01
C ASN A 100 11.78 -14.79 -2.07
N GLU A 101 10.87 -13.96 -2.58
CA GLU A 101 11.12 -12.53 -2.65
C GLU A 101 11.00 -11.90 -1.28
N THR A 102 11.82 -10.89 -1.04
CA THR A 102 11.74 -10.06 0.15
C THR A 102 11.45 -8.63 -0.25
N TYR A 103 10.81 -7.91 0.66
CA TYR A 103 10.44 -6.52 0.43
C TYR A 103 11.16 -5.64 1.43
N VAL A 104 11.73 -4.54 0.94
CA VAL A 104 12.45 -3.59 1.79
C VAL A 104 11.89 -2.20 1.54
N SER A 105 11.56 -1.49 2.62
CA SER A 105 11.05 -0.13 2.53
C SER A 105 12.21 0.85 2.46
N LEU A 106 12.15 1.75 1.50
CA LEU A 106 13.22 2.72 1.26
C LEU A 106 12.64 4.11 1.01
N CYS A 107 13.44 5.14 1.27
CA CYS A 107 13.10 6.47 0.81
C CYS A 107 13.22 6.50 -0.72
N ARG A 108 12.65 7.54 -1.32
CA ARG A 108 12.61 7.62 -2.80
C ARG A 108 14.01 7.60 -3.40
N ARG A 109 14.97 8.27 -2.79
CA ARG A 109 16.34 8.32 -3.31
C ARG A 109 16.98 6.93 -3.34
N HIS A 110 16.90 6.20 -2.23
CA HIS A 110 17.48 4.88 -2.15
C HIS A 110 16.74 3.88 -3.03
N TRP A 111 15.43 4.05 -3.18
CA TRP A 111 14.67 3.25 -4.12
C TRP A 111 15.17 3.44 -5.55
N ARG A 112 15.38 4.70 -5.95
CA ARG A 112 15.89 5.01 -7.29
C ARG A 112 17.28 4.42 -7.50
N GLU A 113 18.13 4.47 -6.49
CA GLU A 113 19.46 3.87 -6.58
C GLU A 113 19.37 2.35 -6.72
N ALA A 114 18.44 1.72 -6.01
CA ALA A 114 18.29 0.27 -6.05
C ALA A 114 17.74 -0.23 -7.38
N VAL A 115 16.76 0.46 -7.96
CA VAL A 115 16.14 0.01 -9.21
C VAL A 115 16.77 0.65 -10.44
N GLY A 116 17.53 1.71 -10.26
CA GLY A 116 18.16 2.44 -11.35
C GLY A 116 17.23 3.48 -11.97
N ASP A 117 17.81 4.61 -12.40
CA ASP A 117 17.04 5.72 -12.95
C ASP A 117 16.30 5.33 -14.23
N ALA A 118 16.86 4.43 -15.02
CA ALA A 118 16.23 3.99 -16.26
C ALA A 118 14.89 3.33 -16.04
N ALA A 119 14.70 2.70 -14.87
CA ALA A 119 13.44 2.04 -14.55
C ALA A 119 12.35 3.05 -14.20
N ALA A 120 12.75 4.24 -13.75
CA ALA A 120 11.81 5.29 -13.36
C ALA A 120 11.44 6.21 -14.51
N GLY A 121 12.17 6.08 -15.60
CA GLY A 121 11.96 6.93 -16.78
C GLY A 121 10.79 6.53 -17.66
#